data_4131395aeedfb85510c8027aafef8f41
#
_entry.id   4131395aeedfb85510c8027aafef8f41
#
_cell.length_a   1.000
_cell.length_b   1.000
_cell.length_c   1.000
_cell.angle_alpha   90.00
_cell.angle_beta   90.00
_cell.angle_gamma   90.00
#
_symmetry.space_group_name_H-M   'P 1'
#
loop_
_entity.id
_entity.type
_entity.pdbx_description
1 polymer ?
#
loop_
_entity_poly.entity_id
_entity_poly.type
_entity_poly.pdbx_seq_one_letter_code
_entity_poly.pdbx_strand_id
1 'polypeptide(L)'
;RDVERSRGLGDVYKRQSLGRVIMICDIFIISSSYLVVHDWEKVLYGYVVLCVQAFCIDQVVNSRRRSVQFFIISQKYEEIGKRINVDADRGVTVVNASGFYSGQDVKMLFVLAKQRQAPAIFRLISEIDPHAFVSQSAVIGVYGEGFDKIKYKSKKEHGV
;
A
#
# COMPACT_ATOMS: atom_id res chain seq x y z
N ARG A 1 7.68 -27.35 -24.51
CA ARG A 1 7.89 -25.88 -24.63
C ARG A 1 6.59 -25.08 -24.45
N ASP A 2 5.44 -25.66 -24.76
CA ASP A 2 4.14 -24.94 -24.73
C ASP A 2 3.44 -24.97 -23.37
N VAL A 3 3.77 -25.92 -22.50
CA VAL A 3 3.17 -26.06 -21.15
C VAL A 3 3.69 -25.01 -20.15
N GLU A 4 4.91 -24.49 -20.34
CA GLU A 4 5.46 -23.43 -19.47
C GLU A 4 4.91 -22.04 -19.80
N ARG A 5 4.55 -21.80 -21.04
CA ARG A 5 3.95 -20.54 -21.48
C ARG A 5 2.55 -20.34 -20.91
N SER A 6 1.80 -21.42 -20.75
CA SER A 6 0.44 -21.38 -20.19
C SER A 6 0.42 -21.16 -18.66
N ARG A 7 1.46 -21.61 -17.92
CA ARG A 7 1.55 -21.37 -16.48
C ARG A 7 1.89 -19.91 -16.12
N GLY A 8 2.71 -19.25 -16.93
CA GLY A 8 3.07 -17.84 -16.72
C GLY A 8 1.92 -16.87 -16.97
N LEU A 9 1.10 -17.15 -17.95
CA LEU A 9 -0.12 -16.37 -18.23
C LEU A 9 -1.20 -16.61 -17.16
N GLY A 10 -1.32 -17.81 -16.62
CA GLY A 10 -2.33 -18.14 -15.62
C GLY A 10 -2.13 -17.40 -14.27
N ASP A 11 -0.90 -17.14 -13.87
CA ASP A 11 -0.62 -16.47 -12.58
C ASP A 11 -0.83 -14.94 -12.62
N VAL A 12 -0.56 -14.31 -13.77
CA VAL A 12 -0.86 -12.89 -14.00
C VAL A 12 -2.36 -12.68 -14.16
N TYR A 13 -3.03 -13.62 -14.84
CA TYR A 13 -4.48 -13.60 -15.04
C TYR A 13 -5.27 -13.83 -13.75
N LYS A 14 -4.74 -14.67 -12.83
CA LYS A 14 -5.42 -15.01 -11.56
C LYS A 14 -5.53 -13.85 -10.58
N ARG A 15 -4.63 -12.86 -10.61
CA ARG A 15 -4.66 -11.74 -9.67
C ARG A 15 -5.55 -10.57 -10.10
N GLN A 16 -5.74 -10.40 -11.41
CA GLN A 16 -6.56 -9.33 -11.96
C GLN A 16 -7.99 -9.78 -12.26
N SER A 17 -8.25 -11.10 -12.26
CA SER A 17 -9.48 -11.67 -12.78
C SER A 17 -10.60 -11.81 -11.77
N LEU A 18 -10.31 -11.99 -10.46
CA LEU A 18 -11.36 -12.30 -9.49
C LEU A 18 -12.41 -11.18 -9.41
N GLY A 19 -11.97 -9.94 -9.25
CA GLY A 19 -12.88 -8.78 -9.20
C GLY A 19 -13.62 -8.55 -10.51
N ARG A 20 -12.97 -8.78 -11.67
CA ARG A 20 -13.62 -8.68 -12.98
C ARG A 20 -14.63 -9.80 -13.21
N VAL A 21 -14.31 -11.03 -12.82
CA VAL A 21 -15.22 -12.17 -12.93
C VAL A 21 -16.46 -11.93 -12.07
N ILE A 22 -16.29 -11.49 -10.82
CA ILE A 22 -17.40 -11.15 -9.93
C ILE A 22 -18.25 -10.05 -10.56
N MET A 23 -17.64 -8.97 -11.04
CA MET A 23 -18.37 -7.87 -11.68
C MET A 23 -19.19 -8.32 -12.89
N ILE A 24 -18.61 -9.18 -13.74
CA ILE A 24 -19.31 -9.75 -14.90
C ILE A 24 -20.49 -10.62 -14.45
N CYS A 25 -20.30 -11.48 -13.44
CA CYS A 25 -21.36 -12.29 -12.88
C CYS A 25 -22.50 -11.43 -12.30
N ASP A 26 -22.16 -10.37 -11.56
CA ASP A 26 -23.13 -9.44 -10.96
C ASP A 26 -23.95 -8.73 -12.06
N ILE A 27 -23.32 -8.30 -13.14
CA ILE A 27 -24.02 -7.70 -14.30
C ILE A 27 -25.03 -8.69 -14.90
N PHE A 28 -24.64 -9.96 -15.08
CA PHE A 28 -25.55 -10.98 -15.59
C PHE A 28 -26.70 -11.26 -14.62
N ILE A 29 -26.44 -11.35 -13.33
CA ILE A 29 -27.46 -11.59 -12.29
C ILE A 29 -28.46 -10.43 -12.26
N ILE A 30 -27.99 -9.18 -12.24
CA ILE A 30 -28.86 -8.01 -12.22
C ILE A 30 -29.69 -7.93 -13.50
N SER A 31 -29.09 -8.19 -14.67
CA SER A 31 -29.83 -8.21 -15.95
C SER A 31 -30.87 -9.29 -15.98
N SER A 32 -30.56 -10.49 -15.49
CA SER A 32 -31.50 -11.61 -15.45
C SER A 32 -32.66 -11.40 -14.48
N SER A 33 -32.46 -10.58 -13.43
CA SER A 33 -33.49 -10.23 -12.46
C SER A 33 -34.69 -9.53 -13.13
N TYR A 34 -34.48 -8.86 -14.27
CA TYR A 34 -35.54 -8.22 -15.03
C TYR A 34 -36.61 -9.24 -15.50
N LEU A 35 -36.20 -10.46 -15.85
CA LEU A 35 -37.13 -11.51 -16.27
C LEU A 35 -38.10 -11.96 -15.17
N VAL A 36 -37.67 -11.80 -13.90
CA VAL A 36 -38.46 -12.21 -12.74
C VAL A 36 -39.28 -11.06 -12.18
N VAL A 37 -38.65 -9.89 -12.07
CA VAL A 37 -39.24 -8.74 -11.38
C VAL A 37 -40.08 -7.88 -12.30
N HIS A 38 -39.82 -7.88 -13.63
CA HIS A 38 -40.49 -7.07 -14.66
C HIS A 38 -40.56 -5.55 -14.34
N ASP A 39 -39.62 -5.06 -13.54
CA ASP A 39 -39.61 -3.71 -13.04
C ASP A 39 -38.25 -3.06 -13.37
N TRP A 40 -38.28 -2.14 -14.32
CA TRP A 40 -37.07 -1.47 -14.82
C TRP A 40 -36.36 -0.63 -13.75
N GLU A 41 -37.13 -0.03 -12.85
CA GLU A 41 -36.57 0.80 -11.78
C GLU A 41 -35.69 -0.03 -10.83
N LYS A 42 -36.12 -1.23 -10.47
CA LYS A 42 -35.36 -2.12 -9.57
C LYS A 42 -34.04 -2.58 -10.18
N VAL A 43 -34.03 -2.85 -11.49
CA VAL A 43 -32.78 -3.20 -12.21
C VAL A 43 -31.81 -2.03 -12.21
N LEU A 44 -32.31 -0.82 -12.41
CA LEU A 44 -31.49 0.41 -12.39
C LEU A 44 -30.87 0.66 -11.02
N TYR A 45 -31.64 0.50 -9.94
CA TYR A 45 -31.12 0.55 -8.59
C TYR A 45 -30.07 -0.53 -8.32
N GLY A 46 -30.24 -1.72 -8.85
CA GLY A 46 -29.25 -2.80 -8.76
C GLY A 46 -27.89 -2.40 -9.34
N TYR A 47 -27.86 -1.75 -10.51
CA TYR A 47 -26.63 -1.24 -11.09
C TYR A 47 -26.00 -0.10 -10.27
N VAL A 48 -26.80 0.80 -9.71
CA VAL A 48 -26.28 1.86 -8.85
C VAL A 48 -25.61 1.26 -7.62
N VAL A 49 -26.24 0.29 -6.98
CA VAL A 49 -25.67 -0.41 -5.81
C VAL A 49 -24.36 -1.12 -6.18
N LEU A 50 -24.30 -1.79 -7.33
CA LEU A 50 -23.10 -2.45 -7.84
C LEU A 50 -21.95 -1.45 -8.03
N CYS A 51 -22.19 -0.28 -8.61
CA CYS A 51 -21.17 0.75 -8.77
C CYS A 51 -20.65 1.28 -7.42
N VAL A 52 -21.54 1.55 -6.48
CA VAL A 52 -21.16 2.02 -5.14
C VAL A 52 -20.35 0.96 -4.40
N GLN A 53 -20.78 -0.30 -4.45
CA GLN A 53 -20.09 -1.43 -3.84
C GLN A 53 -18.69 -1.61 -4.41
N ALA A 54 -18.52 -1.58 -5.73
CA ALA A 54 -17.24 -1.69 -6.40
C ALA A 54 -16.28 -0.58 -5.95
N PHE A 55 -16.77 0.66 -5.89
CA PHE A 55 -16.00 1.80 -5.42
C PHE A 55 -15.56 1.64 -3.96
N CYS A 56 -16.46 1.22 -3.07
CA CYS A 56 -16.15 1.00 -1.66
C CYS A 56 -15.08 -0.09 -1.46
N ILE A 57 -15.21 -1.21 -2.19
CA ILE A 57 -14.25 -2.32 -2.13
C ILE A 57 -12.87 -1.87 -2.59
N ASP A 58 -12.79 -1.13 -3.70
CA ASP A 58 -11.52 -0.62 -4.22
C ASP A 58 -10.83 0.32 -3.23
N GLN A 59 -11.58 1.19 -2.57
CA GLN A 59 -11.03 2.09 -1.54
C GLN A 59 -10.44 1.30 -0.35
N VAL A 60 -11.16 0.29 0.14
CA VAL A 60 -10.71 -0.52 1.28
C VAL A 60 -9.47 -1.34 0.92
N VAL A 61 -9.47 -2.00 -0.24
CA VAL A 61 -8.36 -2.86 -0.68
C VAL A 61 -7.11 -2.06 -0.97
N ASN A 62 -7.24 -0.93 -1.67
CA ASN A 62 -6.11 -0.08 -2.03
C ASN A 62 -5.50 0.63 -0.82
N SER A 63 -6.32 1.03 0.16
CA SER A 63 -5.84 1.68 1.38
C SER A 63 -4.94 0.77 2.23
N ARG A 64 -5.20 -0.53 2.25
CA ARG A 64 -4.43 -1.49 3.06
C ARG A 64 -3.03 -1.80 2.54
N ARG A 65 -2.77 -1.57 1.25
CA ARG A 65 -1.50 -1.93 0.59
C ARG A 65 -0.51 -0.79 0.48
N ARG A 66 -0.89 0.43 0.83
CA ARG A 66 -0.01 1.58 0.73
C ARG A 66 0.98 1.60 1.87
N SER A 67 2.26 1.74 1.52
CA SER A 67 3.34 2.06 2.46
C SER A 67 3.68 3.55 2.35
N VAL A 68 4.25 4.08 3.41
CA VAL A 68 4.72 5.47 3.46
C VAL A 68 6.14 5.50 3.97
N GLN A 69 6.90 6.44 3.47
CA GLN A 69 8.21 6.77 3.99
C GLN A 69 8.17 8.13 4.68
N PHE A 70 8.93 8.24 5.74
CA PHE A 70 9.13 9.48 6.47
C PHE A 70 10.60 9.87 6.41
N PHE A 71 10.84 11.15 6.16
CA PHE A 71 12.10 11.82 6.44
C PHE A 71 11.85 12.79 7.57
N ILE A 72 12.59 12.59 8.69
CA ILE A 72 12.40 13.38 9.91
C ILE A 72 13.73 14.01 10.25
N ILE A 73 13.77 15.33 10.36
CA ILE A 73 14.93 16.09 10.81
C ILE A 73 14.57 16.75 12.12
N SER A 74 15.29 16.41 13.19
CA SER A 74 15.08 16.95 14.53
C SER A 74 16.37 16.87 15.33
N GLN A 75 16.54 17.78 16.25
CA GLN A 75 17.64 17.71 17.23
C GLN A 75 17.42 16.57 18.24
N LYS A 76 16.14 16.17 18.45
CA LYS A 76 15.76 15.05 19.32
C LYS A 76 15.63 13.73 18.57
N TYR A 77 16.42 13.55 17.52
CA TYR A 77 16.33 12.39 16.64
C TYR A 77 16.47 11.04 17.36
N GLU A 78 17.31 10.97 18.42
CA GLU A 78 17.49 9.72 19.18
C GLU A 78 16.24 9.30 19.93
N GLU A 79 15.57 10.25 20.57
CA GLU A 79 14.33 9.98 21.31
C GLU A 79 13.21 9.60 20.36
N ILE A 80 13.05 10.34 19.27
CA ILE A 80 12.08 10.04 18.23
C ILE A 80 12.34 8.64 17.64
N GLY A 81 13.58 8.33 17.31
CA GLY A 81 13.96 7.03 16.75
C GLY A 81 13.67 5.87 17.70
N LYS A 82 14.00 6.00 18.99
CA LYS A 82 13.70 4.99 20.02
C LYS A 82 12.20 4.76 20.17
N ARG A 83 11.41 5.84 20.25
CA ARG A 83 9.95 5.73 20.40
C ARG A 83 9.28 5.13 19.16
N ILE A 84 9.71 5.50 17.95
CA ILE A 84 9.20 4.88 16.71
C ILE A 84 9.53 3.39 16.68
N ASN A 85 10.73 2.99 17.08
CA ASN A 85 11.14 1.59 17.09
C ASN A 85 10.30 0.77 18.08
N VAL A 86 10.08 1.30 19.29
CA VAL A 86 9.34 0.59 20.35
C VAL A 86 7.84 0.64 20.16
N ASP A 87 7.26 1.82 19.92
CA ASP A 87 5.81 2.02 19.92
C ASP A 87 5.16 1.68 18.57
N ALA A 88 5.87 1.92 17.47
CA ALA A 88 5.37 1.64 16.13
C ALA A 88 5.88 0.31 15.56
N ASP A 89 6.83 -0.35 16.22
CA ASP A 89 7.50 -1.57 15.74
C ASP A 89 8.02 -1.40 14.32
N ARG A 90 8.80 -0.33 14.09
CA ARG A 90 9.39 0.02 12.79
C ARG A 90 10.88 0.32 12.91
N GLY A 91 11.63 -0.23 11.95
CA GLY A 91 13.04 0.08 11.80
C GLY A 91 13.23 1.56 11.47
N VAL A 92 14.20 2.16 12.11
CA VAL A 92 14.60 3.56 11.90
C VAL A 92 16.04 3.60 11.44
N THR A 93 16.31 4.24 10.30
CA THR A 93 17.67 4.43 9.79
C THR A 93 18.08 5.88 10.02
N VAL A 94 19.24 6.07 10.64
CA VAL A 94 19.81 7.39 10.82
C VAL A 94 20.74 7.71 9.65
N VAL A 95 20.46 8.80 8.96
CA VAL A 95 21.28 9.32 7.85
C VAL A 95 21.99 10.58 8.32
N ASN A 96 23.32 10.61 8.14
CA ASN A 96 24.10 11.82 8.38
C ASN A 96 23.94 12.76 7.18
N ALA A 97 23.51 13.97 7.41
CA ALA A 97 23.32 14.99 6.42
C ALA A 97 23.91 16.32 6.89
N SER A 98 24.11 17.25 5.99
CA SER A 98 24.53 18.62 6.30
C SER A 98 23.57 19.61 5.66
N GLY A 99 23.25 20.67 6.40
CA GLY A 99 22.45 21.76 5.87
C GLY A 99 23.28 22.59 4.88
N PHE A 100 22.86 22.65 3.63
CA PHE A 100 23.61 23.37 2.59
C PHE A 100 23.82 24.87 2.92
N TYR A 101 22.79 25.50 3.44
CA TYR A 101 22.84 26.91 3.80
C TYR A 101 23.54 27.19 5.11
N SER A 102 23.27 26.36 6.14
CA SER A 102 23.82 26.55 7.48
C SER A 102 25.19 25.94 7.68
N GLY A 103 25.61 25.00 6.81
CA GLY A 103 26.84 24.21 6.99
C GLY A 103 26.82 23.29 8.21
N GLN A 104 25.71 23.21 8.94
CA GLN A 104 25.62 22.41 10.16
C GLN A 104 25.30 20.95 9.84
N ASP A 105 25.93 20.05 10.61
CA ASP A 105 25.59 18.64 10.57
C ASP A 105 24.20 18.39 11.17
N VAL A 106 23.36 17.68 10.44
CA VAL A 106 22.03 17.29 10.85
C VAL A 106 21.86 15.77 10.75
N LYS A 107 21.06 15.21 11.65
CA LYS A 107 20.68 13.81 11.60
C LYS A 107 19.26 13.70 11.03
N MET A 108 19.12 12.92 9.98
CA MET A 108 17.83 12.64 9.36
C MET A 108 17.44 11.20 9.64
N LEU A 109 16.24 10.99 10.17
CA LEU A 109 15.67 9.67 10.33
C LEU A 109 14.90 9.30 9.08
N PHE A 110 15.16 8.11 8.56
CA PHE A 110 14.42 7.48 7.51
C PHE A 110 13.61 6.32 8.07
N VAL A 111 12.29 6.36 7.89
CA VAL A 111 11.36 5.37 8.43
C VAL A 111 10.40 4.91 7.35
N LEU A 112 10.22 3.60 7.22
CA LEU A 112 9.21 3.00 6.37
C LEU A 112 8.10 2.40 7.24
N ALA A 113 6.86 2.79 6.97
CA ALA A 113 5.70 2.33 7.72
C ALA A 113 4.51 2.00 6.81
N LYS A 114 3.52 1.31 7.36
CA LYS A 114 2.25 1.13 6.65
C LYS A 114 1.42 2.42 6.77
N GLN A 115 0.64 2.73 5.75
CA GLN A 115 -0.22 3.94 5.72
C GLN A 115 -1.06 4.12 7.00
N ARG A 116 -1.58 3.02 7.56
CA ARG A 116 -2.38 3.05 8.79
C ARG A 116 -1.61 3.47 10.04
N GLN A 117 -0.28 3.36 10.04
CA GLN A 117 0.58 3.75 11.16
C GLN A 117 1.01 5.21 11.09
N ALA A 118 0.81 5.87 9.95
CA ALA A 118 1.24 7.24 9.75
C ALA A 118 0.69 8.23 10.80
N PRO A 119 -0.61 8.22 11.16
CA PRO A 119 -1.12 9.15 12.17
C PRO A 119 -0.48 8.96 13.55
N ALA A 120 -0.20 7.71 13.94
CA ALA A 120 0.46 7.41 15.20
C ALA A 120 1.91 7.91 15.23
N ILE A 121 2.65 7.75 14.12
CA ILE A 121 4.02 8.25 13.98
C ILE A 121 4.03 9.78 14.03
N PHE A 122 3.13 10.47 13.33
CA PHE A 122 3.03 11.93 13.40
C PHE A 122 2.76 12.44 14.81
N ARG A 123 1.82 11.80 15.51
CA ARG A 123 1.49 12.16 16.88
C ARG A 123 2.70 12.01 17.80
N LEU A 124 3.42 10.90 17.71
CA LEU A 124 4.61 10.61 18.46
C LEU A 124 5.70 11.67 18.22
N ILE A 125 5.94 12.05 16.97
CA ILE A 125 6.92 13.08 16.63
C ILE A 125 6.51 14.43 17.22
N SER A 126 5.24 14.82 17.09
CA SER A 126 4.73 16.09 17.61
C SER A 126 4.77 16.17 19.14
N GLU A 127 4.62 15.05 19.85
CA GLU A 127 4.74 14.98 21.30
C GLU A 127 6.17 15.22 21.78
N ILE A 128 7.19 14.75 21.03
CA ILE A 128 8.60 14.86 21.40
C ILE A 128 9.19 16.18 20.92
N ASP A 129 8.96 16.53 19.68
CA ASP A 129 9.48 17.76 19.07
C ASP A 129 8.44 18.38 18.10
N PRO A 130 7.68 19.37 18.58
CA PRO A 130 6.71 20.08 17.74
C PRO A 130 7.35 20.87 16.58
N HIS A 131 8.65 21.13 16.63
CA HIS A 131 9.39 21.85 15.60
C HIS A 131 10.15 20.94 14.64
N ALA A 132 10.03 19.62 14.77
CA ALA A 132 10.66 18.67 13.87
C ALA A 132 10.17 18.90 12.42
N PHE A 133 11.10 18.88 11.47
CA PHE A 133 10.75 18.86 10.06
C PHE A 133 10.41 17.43 9.65
N VAL A 134 9.20 17.22 9.17
CA VAL A 134 8.70 15.89 8.76
C VAL A 134 8.19 15.94 7.34
N SER A 135 8.76 15.12 6.47
CA SER A 135 8.26 14.89 5.12
C SER A 135 7.74 13.47 5.01
N GLN A 136 6.51 13.32 4.52
CA GLN A 136 5.89 12.03 4.24
C GLN A 136 5.63 11.87 2.76
N SER A 137 5.95 10.71 2.20
CA SER A 137 5.56 10.35 0.83
C SER A 137 5.04 8.91 0.75
N ALA A 138 4.12 8.68 -0.19
CA ALA A 138 3.62 7.35 -0.47
C ALA A 138 4.66 6.55 -1.27
N VAL A 139 4.84 5.28 -0.89
CA VAL A 139 5.75 4.36 -1.58
C VAL A 139 4.93 3.25 -2.23
N ILE A 140 5.16 3.02 -3.53
CA ILE A 140 4.39 2.07 -4.32
C ILE A 140 4.77 0.62 -4.03
N GLY A 141 6.01 0.35 -3.63
CA GLY A 141 6.47 -0.99 -3.29
C GLY A 141 7.60 -0.96 -2.26
N VAL A 142 7.40 -1.65 -1.17
CA VAL A 142 8.41 -1.90 -0.14
C VAL A 142 8.53 -3.40 0.02
N TYR A 143 9.74 -3.90 -0.19
CA TYR A 143 10.06 -5.33 -0.10
C TYR A 143 11.15 -5.55 0.94
N GLY A 144 11.04 -6.62 1.73
CA GLY A 144 12.02 -6.97 2.74
C GLY A 144 11.38 -7.34 4.08
N GLU A 145 12.17 -7.41 5.13
CA GLU A 145 11.70 -7.75 6.47
C GLU A 145 10.66 -6.74 6.98
N GLY A 146 9.53 -7.26 7.46
CA GLY A 146 8.40 -6.44 7.92
C GLY A 146 7.45 -5.93 6.81
N PHE A 147 7.77 -6.19 5.54
CA PHE A 147 7.00 -5.83 4.34
C PHE A 147 6.77 -7.03 3.42
N ASP A 148 6.41 -6.79 2.16
CA ASP A 148 6.17 -7.85 1.19
C ASP A 148 7.46 -8.60 0.83
N LYS A 149 7.38 -9.94 0.73
CA LYS A 149 8.53 -10.77 0.36
C LYS A 149 8.88 -10.62 -1.12
N ILE A 150 10.16 -10.42 -1.42
CA ILE A 150 10.66 -10.42 -2.80
C ILE A 150 10.52 -11.84 -3.35
N LYS A 151 9.63 -12.04 -4.32
CA LYS A 151 9.50 -13.30 -5.03
C LYS A 151 10.46 -13.31 -6.22
N TYR A 152 11.71 -13.71 -6.02
CA TYR A 152 12.63 -13.98 -7.12
C TYR A 152 12.23 -15.31 -7.79
N LYS A 153 11.88 -15.25 -9.07
CA LYS A 153 11.97 -16.44 -9.94
C LYS A 153 13.43 -16.56 -10.35
N SER A 154 14.19 -17.44 -9.69
CA SER A 154 15.50 -17.85 -10.17
C SER A 154 15.33 -18.38 -11.60
N LYS A 155 15.89 -17.67 -12.58
CA LYS A 155 16.09 -18.19 -13.93
C LYS A 155 17.24 -19.20 -13.79
N LYS A 156 16.93 -20.49 -13.79
CA LYS A 156 17.96 -21.52 -13.91
C LYS A 156 18.74 -21.24 -15.19
N GLU A 157 19.97 -20.79 -15.06
CA GLU A 157 20.96 -20.82 -16.15
C GLU A 157 21.09 -22.26 -16.60
N HIS A 158 20.78 -22.51 -17.86
CA HIS A 158 21.18 -23.71 -18.53
C HIS A 158 22.69 -23.59 -18.75
N GLY A 159 23.44 -24.24 -17.92
CA GLY A 159 24.84 -24.55 -18.17
C GLY A 159 24.95 -25.40 -19.44
N VAL A 160 25.92 -25.07 -20.18
CA VAL A 160 26.51 -25.67 -21.39
C VAL A 160 26.67 -27.19 -21.24
#